data_26a223e86f07716907ccd66720b76432
#
_entry.id   26a223e86f07716907ccd66720b76432
#
_cell.length_a   1.000
_cell.length_b   1.000
_cell.length_c   1.000
_cell.angle_alpha   90.00
_cell.angle_beta   90.00
_cell.angle_gamma   90.00
#
_symmetry.space_group_name_H-M   'P 1'
#
loop_
_entity.id
_entity.type
_entity.pdbx_description
1 polymer ?
#
loop_
_entity_poly.entity_id
_entity_poly.type
_entity_poly.pdbx_seq_one_letter_code
_entity_poly.pdbx_strand_id
1 'polypeptide(L)'
;MTAPVDLTEAKLFLRVEHAAEDGLIATLIEAARARVEGDVGLSLTSTSPAPLRLTILMLVLRAYERGESEMAIGPVEAWIAPYRVVRL
;
A
#
# COMPACT_ATOMS: atom_id res chain seq x y z
N MET A 1 -13.01 -3.21 -12.39
CA MET A 1 -12.30 -2.29 -11.51
C MET A 1 -10.93 -2.84 -11.18
N THR A 2 -9.95 -1.99 -11.23
CA THR A 2 -8.57 -2.42 -11.01
C THR A 2 -8.03 -1.84 -9.71
N ALA A 3 -7.37 -2.68 -8.94
CA ALA A 3 -6.74 -2.25 -7.71
C ALA A 3 -5.49 -1.43 -8.03
N PRO A 4 -5.12 -0.48 -7.15
CA PRO A 4 -3.90 0.30 -7.37
C PRO A 4 -2.64 -0.57 -7.37
N VAL A 5 -2.65 -1.65 -6.60
CA VAL A 5 -1.56 -2.61 -6.55
C VAL A 5 -2.20 -4.00 -6.54
N ASP A 6 -1.78 -4.87 -7.44
CA ASP A 6 -2.29 -6.23 -7.45
C ASP A 6 -1.28 -7.18 -6.79
N LEU A 7 -1.71 -8.42 -6.61
CA LEU A 7 -0.90 -9.42 -5.93
C LEU A 7 0.43 -9.66 -6.64
N THR A 8 0.39 -9.72 -7.96
CA THR A 8 1.61 -9.97 -8.74
C THR A 8 2.63 -8.86 -8.53
N GLU A 9 2.17 -7.60 -8.57
CA GLU A 9 3.06 -6.47 -8.33
C GLU A 9 3.67 -6.52 -6.94
N ALA A 10 2.84 -6.81 -5.94
CA ALA A 10 3.34 -6.86 -4.58
C ALA A 10 4.36 -7.96 -4.40
N LYS A 11 4.10 -9.14 -4.98
CA LYS A 11 5.04 -10.24 -4.87
C LYS A 11 6.37 -9.92 -5.53
N LEU A 12 6.34 -9.25 -6.68
CA LEU A 12 7.57 -8.82 -7.33
C LEU A 12 8.34 -7.83 -6.46
N PHE A 13 7.63 -6.90 -5.87
CA PHE A 13 8.25 -5.91 -5.00
C PHE A 13 8.90 -6.57 -3.77
N LEU A 14 8.22 -7.58 -3.21
CA LEU A 14 8.70 -8.30 -2.03
C LEU A 14 9.71 -9.39 -2.38
N ARG A 15 9.85 -9.70 -3.67
CA ARG A 15 10.69 -10.79 -4.15
C ARG A 15 10.25 -12.14 -3.65
N VAL A 16 8.94 -12.35 -3.62
CA VAL A 16 8.34 -13.61 -3.22
C VAL A 16 7.91 -14.37 -4.47
N GLU A 17 8.38 -15.61 -4.62
CA GLU A 17 8.12 -16.39 -5.81
C GLU A 17 7.17 -17.56 -5.60
N HIS A 18 6.91 -17.91 -4.35
CA HIS A 18 6.00 -19.02 -4.04
C HIS A 18 4.61 -18.50 -3.72
N ALA A 19 3.65 -19.41 -3.65
CA ALA A 19 2.26 -19.05 -3.40
C ALA A 19 1.82 -19.25 -1.94
N ALA A 20 2.74 -19.67 -1.08
CA ALA A 20 2.38 -20.05 0.29
C ALA A 20 1.78 -18.91 1.10
N GLU A 21 2.14 -17.66 0.77
CA GLU A 21 1.67 -16.51 1.53
C GLU A 21 0.79 -15.58 0.71
N ASP A 22 0.24 -16.06 -0.40
CA ASP A 22 -0.60 -15.21 -1.25
C ASP A 22 -1.76 -14.61 -0.49
N GLY A 23 -2.42 -15.38 0.37
CA GLY A 23 -3.53 -14.86 1.16
C GLY A 23 -3.10 -13.76 2.11
N LEU A 24 -1.96 -13.95 2.77
CA LEU A 24 -1.42 -12.93 3.67
C LEU A 24 -1.09 -11.66 2.90
N ILE A 25 -0.40 -11.81 1.77
CA ILE A 25 0.02 -10.65 0.99
C ILE A 25 -1.20 -9.89 0.48
N ALA A 26 -2.23 -10.61 0.02
CA ALA A 26 -3.47 -9.97 -0.44
C ALA A 26 -4.12 -9.17 0.68
N THR A 27 -4.12 -9.71 1.90
CA THR A 27 -4.66 -8.99 3.05
C THR A 27 -3.85 -7.75 3.37
N LEU A 28 -2.54 -7.84 3.28
CA LEU A 28 -1.67 -6.68 3.52
C LEU A 28 -1.91 -5.58 2.49
N ILE A 29 -2.14 -5.97 1.24
CA ILE A 29 -2.44 -5.00 0.19
C ILE A 29 -3.74 -4.26 0.51
N GLU A 30 -4.78 -4.99 0.93
CA GLU A 30 -6.06 -4.36 1.25
C GLU A 30 -5.93 -3.43 2.45
N ALA A 31 -5.21 -3.84 3.47
CA ALA A 31 -5.03 -3.01 4.65
C ALA A 31 -4.24 -1.74 4.31
N ALA A 32 -3.20 -1.87 3.50
CA ALA A 32 -2.39 -0.73 3.11
C ALA A 32 -3.20 0.22 2.22
N ARG A 33 -3.99 -0.33 1.30
CA ARG A 33 -4.82 0.49 0.44
C ARG A 33 -5.84 1.30 1.26
N ALA A 34 -6.50 0.62 2.19
CA ALA A 34 -7.51 1.28 3.02
C ALA A 34 -6.87 2.41 3.84
N ARG A 35 -5.67 2.18 4.34
CA ARG A 35 -4.98 3.20 5.11
C ARG A 35 -4.65 4.42 4.29
N VAL A 36 -4.10 4.21 3.09
CA VAL A 36 -3.75 5.34 2.23
C VAL A 36 -5.00 6.07 1.76
N GLU A 37 -6.05 5.33 1.39
CA GLU A 37 -7.31 5.95 0.99
C GLU A 37 -7.89 6.80 2.12
N GLY A 38 -7.80 6.31 3.35
CA GLY A 38 -8.25 7.08 4.50
C GLY A 38 -7.47 8.35 4.71
N ASP A 39 -6.16 8.29 4.46
CA ASP A 39 -5.30 9.46 4.64
C ASP A 39 -5.52 10.53 3.56
N VAL A 40 -5.67 10.12 2.31
CA VAL A 40 -5.78 11.09 1.22
C VAL A 40 -7.23 11.43 0.86
N GLY A 41 -8.18 10.66 1.34
CA GLY A 41 -9.60 10.91 1.05
C GLY A 41 -10.01 10.59 -0.36
N LEU A 42 -9.28 9.72 -1.05
CA LEU A 42 -9.54 9.35 -2.43
C LEU A 42 -9.60 7.83 -2.56
N SER A 43 -10.42 7.35 -3.48
CA SER A 43 -10.39 5.95 -3.87
C SER A 43 -9.25 5.75 -4.85
N LEU A 44 -8.49 4.68 -4.66
CA LEU A 44 -7.31 4.43 -5.47
C LEU A 44 -7.57 3.32 -6.48
N THR A 45 -6.98 3.48 -7.65
CA THR A 45 -7.10 2.53 -8.75
C THR A 45 -5.73 2.35 -9.40
N SER A 46 -5.67 1.51 -10.42
CA SER A 46 -4.43 1.29 -11.15
C SER A 46 -3.90 2.54 -11.85
N THR A 47 -4.77 3.54 -12.03
CA THR A 47 -4.37 4.79 -12.68
C THR A 47 -4.05 5.89 -11.68
N SER A 48 -4.08 5.59 -10.39
CA SER A 48 -3.70 6.56 -9.37
C SER A 48 -2.24 6.96 -9.51
N PRO A 49 -1.87 8.15 -9.03
CA PRO A 49 -0.47 8.60 -9.14
C PRO A 49 0.52 7.60 -8.56
N ALA A 50 1.64 7.45 -9.22
CA ALA A 50 2.66 6.49 -8.82
C ALA A 50 3.11 6.63 -7.36
N PRO A 51 3.28 7.84 -6.81
CA PRO A 51 3.67 7.94 -5.39
C PRO A 51 2.67 7.29 -4.44
N LEU A 52 1.38 7.33 -4.75
CA LEU A 52 0.38 6.69 -3.90
C LEU A 52 0.47 5.17 -4.02
N ARG A 53 0.65 4.68 -5.23
CA ARG A 53 0.79 3.25 -5.44
C ARG A 53 2.05 2.72 -4.77
N LEU A 54 3.15 3.47 -4.87
CA LEU A 54 4.39 3.08 -4.21
C LEU A 54 4.23 3.10 -2.69
N THR A 55 3.46 4.04 -2.16
CA THR A 55 3.19 4.08 -0.72
C THR A 55 2.54 2.78 -0.25
N ILE A 56 1.56 2.28 -1.03
CA ILE A 56 0.94 1.00 -0.69
C ILE A 56 1.98 -0.11 -0.65
N LEU A 57 2.83 -0.18 -1.67
CA LEU A 57 3.86 -1.21 -1.72
C LEU A 57 4.82 -1.11 -0.53
N MET A 58 5.19 0.08 -0.13
CA MET A 58 6.08 0.27 1.00
C MET A 58 5.43 -0.15 2.31
N LEU A 59 4.15 0.13 2.48
CA LEU A 59 3.44 -0.31 3.68
C LEU A 59 3.32 -1.82 3.72
N VAL A 60 3.06 -2.44 2.55
CA VAL A 60 3.00 -3.90 2.47
C VAL A 60 4.36 -4.50 2.85
N LEU A 61 5.43 -3.93 2.33
CA LEU A 61 6.77 -4.42 2.63
C LEU A 61 7.07 -4.36 4.13
N ARG A 62 6.76 -3.24 4.77
CA ARG A 62 6.99 -3.10 6.19
C ARG A 62 6.21 -4.12 7.01
N ALA A 63 4.93 -4.27 6.68
CA ALA A 63 4.09 -5.21 7.40
C ALA A 63 4.56 -6.64 7.17
N TYR A 64 4.98 -6.95 5.96
CA TYR A 64 5.44 -8.28 5.62
C TYR A 64 6.70 -8.65 6.39
N GLU A 65 7.64 -7.70 6.51
CA GLU A 65 8.93 -7.98 7.13
C GLU A 65 8.89 -7.92 8.66
N ARG A 66 8.01 -7.10 9.23
CA ARG A 66 8.01 -6.87 10.66
C ARG A 66 6.73 -7.26 11.37
N GLY A 67 5.76 -7.69 10.61
CA GLY A 67 4.45 -7.90 11.17
C GLY A 67 3.70 -6.58 11.26
N GLU A 68 2.50 -6.63 11.80
CA GLU A 68 1.59 -5.49 11.73
C GLU A 68 1.93 -4.37 12.70
N SER A 69 2.80 -4.62 13.67
CA SER A 69 3.01 -3.64 14.72
C SER A 69 3.74 -2.38 14.26
N GLU A 70 4.38 -2.45 13.12
CA GLU A 70 5.23 -1.36 12.67
C GLU A 70 4.75 -0.74 11.38
N MET A 71 3.47 -0.61 11.21
CA MET A 71 2.91 0.08 10.04
C MET A 71 3.06 1.59 10.18
N ALA A 72 4.23 2.02 10.60
CA ALA A 72 4.51 3.44 10.74
C ALA A 72 4.61 4.09 9.37
N ILE A 73 4.09 5.30 9.26
CA ILE A 73 3.99 6.01 8.00
C ILE A 73 5.10 7.02 7.78
N GLY A 74 5.89 7.27 8.82
CA GLY A 74 6.88 8.35 8.85
C GLY A 74 7.56 8.70 7.53
N PRO A 75 8.44 7.83 7.01
CA PRO A 75 9.16 8.17 5.77
C PRO A 75 8.24 8.25 4.55
N VAL A 76 7.08 7.59 4.60
CA VAL A 76 6.17 7.54 3.47
C VAL A 76 5.22 8.74 3.48
N GLU A 77 5.11 9.40 4.61
CA GLU A 77 4.21 10.52 4.80
C GLU A 77 4.45 11.61 3.75
N ALA A 78 5.70 11.87 3.46
CA ALA A 78 6.05 12.92 2.51
C ALA A 78 5.52 12.63 1.10
N TRP A 79 5.34 11.36 0.77
CA TRP A 79 4.87 10.97 -0.56
C TRP A 79 3.37 11.17 -0.72
N ILE A 80 2.62 11.01 0.36
CA ILE A 80 1.16 11.10 0.28
C ILE A 80 0.64 12.48 0.67
N ALA A 81 1.44 13.30 1.36
CA ALA A 81 1.00 14.59 1.84
C ALA A 81 0.39 15.47 0.74
N PRO A 82 0.99 15.55 -0.46
CA PRO A 82 0.42 16.40 -1.52
C PRO A 82 -0.97 15.95 -1.98
N TYR A 83 -1.36 14.72 -1.67
CA TYR A 83 -2.62 14.16 -2.15
C TYR A 83 -3.70 14.17 -1.09
N ARG A 84 -3.39 14.62 0.11
CA ARG A 84 -4.38 14.64 1.17
C ARG A 84 -5.43 15.71 0.92
N VAL A 85 -6.66 15.36 1.28
CA VAL A 85 -7.75 16.32 1.23
C VAL A 85 -7.59 17.29 2.38
N VAL A 86 -7.60 18.57 2.08
CA VAL A 86 -7.51 19.61 3.11
C VAL A 86 -8.86 19.70 3.80
N ARG A 87 -8.85 19.69 5.12
CA ARG A 87 -10.05 19.83 5.93
C ARG A 87 -9.92 21.07 6.79
N LEU A 88 -10.85 21.95 6.58
CA LEU A 88 -10.84 23.21 7.30
C LEU A 88 -11.84 23.20 8.43
#